data_e8e9bac7762e64442e025994bbf8eaf0
#
_entry.id   e8e9bac7762e64442e025994bbf8eaf0
#
_cell.length_a   1.000
_cell.length_b   1.000
_cell.length_c   1.000
_cell.angle_alpha   90.00
_cell.angle_beta   90.00
_cell.angle_gamma   90.00
#
_symmetry.space_group_name_H-M   'P 1'
#
loop_
_entity.id
_entity.type
_entity.pdbx_description
1 polymer ?
#
loop_
_entity_poly.entity_id
_entity_poly.type
_entity_poly.pdbx_seq_one_letter_code
_entity_poly.pdbx_strand_id
1 'polypeptide(L)'
;NLIIAFTNQNIKNIKDELIKIHGDIPKNTRVMTFSKFIYNFYLLPYESLIQEQFFATDFNSDGVYMADSPVRRLKNSKGKEYTNPNYIKQEEFEHFVKFISKYKYRYYVDKFSKLVLKTKDLYKKGTDNVSFFFDKLYIDEFQDFREDDYRLLEKLIKRFNKVLLVGDYYQHSVNGKNNSGKPIKKNMNYSEYKILLEKLGLEVDDISLSKSKRCPANVCNYVSNKLSISIESDSEFAGDGDVIFIQNCEEARNILSDSTIEKLIFSGANKYSFEAINWGYSKGDTYKNTCIILTGNFENIENTDVKYKADSTLNKLYVALTRTKGNVYMLKKSIFDQIKKDYIQ
;
A
#
# COMPACT_ATOMS: atom_id res chain seq x y z
N ASN A 1 -2.28 14.67 18.78
CA ASN A 1 -1.76 13.52 18.03
C ASN A 1 -2.22 13.58 16.57
N LEU A 2 -1.33 13.28 15.64
CA LEU A 2 -1.63 13.11 14.23
C LEU A 2 -1.30 11.68 13.83
N ILE A 3 -2.28 10.94 13.31
CA ILE A 3 -2.12 9.57 12.81
C ILE A 3 -2.40 9.57 11.31
N ILE A 4 -1.43 9.15 10.53
CA ILE A 4 -1.49 9.11 9.07
C ILE A 4 -1.35 7.66 8.62
N ALA A 5 -2.21 7.24 7.69
CA ALA A 5 -2.08 5.98 6.99
C ALA A 5 -2.34 6.16 5.49
N PHE A 6 -1.97 5.16 4.70
CA PHE A 6 -2.02 5.27 3.24
C PHE A 6 -3.43 5.05 2.68
N THR A 7 -4.19 4.09 3.22
CA THR A 7 -5.50 3.67 2.69
C THR A 7 -6.66 4.02 3.62
N ASN A 8 -7.87 4.14 3.05
CA ASN A 8 -9.09 4.31 3.84
C ASN A 8 -9.38 3.09 4.73
N GLN A 9 -9.01 1.88 4.30
CA GLN A 9 -9.17 0.66 5.10
C GLN A 9 -8.31 0.73 6.37
N ASN A 10 -7.03 1.12 6.24
CA ASN A 10 -6.15 1.30 7.41
C ASN A 10 -6.70 2.36 8.37
N ILE A 11 -7.22 3.48 7.84
CA ILE A 11 -7.86 4.53 8.66
C ILE A 11 -9.05 3.98 9.43
N LYS A 12 -9.89 3.17 8.79
CA LYS A 12 -11.02 2.52 9.44
C LYS A 12 -10.53 1.60 10.56
N ASN A 13 -9.59 0.70 10.26
CA ASN A 13 -9.06 -0.25 11.25
C ASN A 13 -8.44 0.48 12.47
N ILE A 14 -7.66 1.54 12.24
CA ILE A 14 -7.08 2.35 13.31
C ILE A 14 -8.17 2.99 14.17
N LYS A 15 -9.22 3.54 13.55
CA LYS A 15 -10.32 4.16 14.29
C LYS A 15 -11.09 3.12 15.10
N ASP A 16 -11.38 1.96 14.53
CA ASP A 16 -12.09 0.88 15.19
C ASP A 16 -11.31 0.38 16.43
N GLU A 17 -9.98 0.22 16.31
CA GLU A 17 -9.13 -0.14 17.44
C GLU A 17 -9.04 0.97 18.51
N LEU A 18 -8.96 2.24 18.11
CA LEU A 18 -8.99 3.35 19.07
C LEU A 18 -10.31 3.38 19.85
N ILE A 19 -11.44 3.19 19.18
CA ILE A 19 -12.76 3.13 19.81
C ILE A 19 -12.83 1.93 20.77
N LYS A 20 -12.34 0.78 20.36
CA LYS A 20 -12.32 -0.43 21.19
C LYS A 20 -11.51 -0.24 22.48
N ILE A 21 -10.36 0.45 22.40
CA ILE A 21 -9.46 0.66 23.53
C ILE A 21 -9.96 1.80 24.45
N HIS A 22 -10.48 2.89 23.87
CA HIS A 22 -10.76 4.13 24.60
C HIS A 22 -12.24 4.47 24.70
N GLY A 23 -13.14 3.68 24.09
CA GLY A 23 -14.58 3.96 24.02
C GLY A 23 -14.95 4.95 22.91
N ASP A 24 -14.02 5.81 22.50
CA ASP A 24 -14.17 6.80 21.42
C ASP A 24 -12.79 7.18 20.89
N ILE A 25 -12.75 7.93 19.77
CA ILE A 25 -11.51 8.53 19.29
C ILE A 25 -11.12 9.70 20.21
N PRO A 26 -9.92 9.67 20.84
CA PRO A 26 -9.51 10.75 21.74
C PRO A 26 -9.58 12.12 21.07
N LYS A 27 -10.18 13.11 21.74
CA LYS A 27 -10.46 14.46 21.20
C LYS A 27 -9.23 15.18 20.63
N ASN A 28 -8.06 14.89 21.20
CA ASN A 28 -6.77 15.45 20.75
C ASN A 28 -6.07 14.61 19.68
N THR A 29 -6.80 13.69 19.02
CA THR A 29 -6.26 12.80 18.00
C THR A 29 -6.97 13.00 16.65
N ARG A 30 -6.21 13.18 15.60
CA ARG A 30 -6.69 13.22 14.21
C ARG A 30 -6.16 12.02 13.47
N VAL A 31 -7.07 11.26 12.85
CA VAL A 31 -6.75 10.08 12.04
C VAL A 31 -7.21 10.32 10.62
N MET A 32 -6.30 10.30 9.66
CA MET A 32 -6.63 10.59 8.26
C MET A 32 -5.66 9.93 7.26
N THR A 33 -6.11 9.81 6.02
CA THR A 33 -5.23 9.36 4.94
C THR A 33 -4.18 10.43 4.63
N PHE A 34 -3.04 9.99 4.09
CA PHE A 34 -1.97 10.89 3.69
C PHE A 34 -2.43 11.93 2.65
N SER A 35 -3.22 11.51 1.66
CA SER A 35 -3.76 12.44 0.67
C SER A 35 -4.66 13.51 1.30
N LYS A 36 -5.54 13.12 2.24
CA LYS A 36 -6.39 14.06 2.97
C LYS A 36 -5.55 15.00 3.85
N PHE A 37 -4.49 14.47 4.46
CA PHE A 37 -3.55 15.26 5.24
C PHE A 37 -2.88 16.34 4.38
N ILE A 38 -2.31 15.97 3.23
CA ILE A 38 -1.67 16.97 2.36
C ILE A 38 -2.67 18.01 1.86
N TYR A 39 -3.84 17.58 1.42
CA TYR A 39 -4.87 18.50 0.95
C TYR A 39 -5.25 19.52 2.02
N ASN A 40 -5.55 19.07 3.24
CA ASN A 40 -6.06 19.93 4.30
C ASN A 40 -5.00 20.82 4.95
N PHE A 41 -3.74 20.38 5.03
CA PHE A 41 -2.70 21.09 5.75
C PHE A 41 -1.66 21.79 4.88
N TYR A 42 -1.59 21.43 3.59
CA TYR A 42 -0.63 22.05 2.67
C TYR A 42 -1.31 22.72 1.48
N LEU A 43 -2.26 22.06 0.79
CA LEU A 43 -2.81 22.63 -0.44
C LEU A 43 -3.85 23.69 -0.15
N LEU A 44 -4.91 23.32 0.56
CA LEU A 44 -6.05 24.22 0.80
C LEU A 44 -5.67 25.49 1.56
N PRO A 45 -4.91 25.46 2.68
CA PRO A 45 -4.56 26.68 3.41
C PRO A 45 -3.58 27.60 2.67
N TYR A 46 -2.86 27.09 1.71
CA TYR A 46 -1.82 27.82 0.98
C TYR A 46 -2.07 27.88 -0.53
N GLU A 47 -3.31 27.76 -0.96
CA GLU A 47 -3.68 27.77 -2.37
C GLU A 47 -3.24 29.06 -3.07
N SER A 48 -3.30 30.20 -2.39
CA SER A 48 -2.80 31.48 -2.89
C SER A 48 -1.32 31.47 -3.26
N LEU A 49 -0.46 30.79 -2.47
CA LEU A 49 0.97 30.65 -2.82
C LEU A 49 1.19 29.79 -4.05
N ILE A 50 0.36 28.77 -4.23
CA ILE A 50 0.40 27.90 -5.42
C ILE A 50 -0.03 28.71 -6.64
N GLN A 51 -1.08 29.50 -6.52
CA GLN A 51 -1.59 30.37 -7.58
C GLN A 51 -0.57 31.43 -7.98
N GLU A 52 -0.02 32.15 -7.03
CA GLU A 52 1.00 33.18 -7.29
C GLU A 52 2.21 32.62 -8.04
N GLN A 53 2.64 31.40 -7.73
CA GLN A 53 3.81 30.82 -8.37
C GLN A 53 3.53 30.26 -9.77
N PHE A 54 2.37 29.67 -9.99
CA PHE A 54 2.09 28.89 -11.20
C PHE A 54 1.04 29.52 -12.11
N PHE A 55 0.35 30.57 -11.69
CA PHE A 55 -0.72 31.20 -12.47
C PHE A 55 -0.60 32.70 -12.53
N ALA A 56 -0.98 33.24 -13.69
CA ALA A 56 -1.15 34.66 -13.87
C ALA A 56 -2.55 35.17 -13.42
N THR A 57 -3.46 34.27 -13.10
CA THR A 57 -4.85 34.57 -12.74
C THR A 57 -5.28 33.75 -11.55
N ASP A 58 -6.12 34.33 -10.70
CA ASP A 58 -6.72 33.61 -9.57
C ASP A 58 -7.63 32.48 -10.06
N PHE A 59 -7.52 31.34 -9.42
CA PHE A 59 -8.47 30.25 -9.57
C PHE A 59 -8.79 29.67 -8.20
N ASN A 60 -9.99 29.12 -8.04
CA ASN A 60 -10.36 28.35 -6.87
C ASN A 60 -10.41 26.87 -7.26
N SER A 61 -9.72 26.03 -6.52
CA SER A 61 -9.79 24.61 -6.77
C SER A 61 -11.15 24.05 -6.36
N ASP A 62 -11.72 23.19 -7.22
CA ASP A 62 -12.96 22.46 -6.96
C ASP A 62 -12.67 21.11 -6.26
N GLY A 63 -11.55 21.02 -5.55
CA GLY A 63 -11.16 19.87 -4.76
C GLY A 63 -10.14 18.93 -5.44
N VAL A 64 -10.36 17.63 -5.29
CA VAL A 64 -9.40 16.57 -5.65
C VAL A 64 -9.93 15.69 -6.76
N TYR A 65 -9.06 15.28 -7.66
CA TYR A 65 -9.33 14.28 -8.68
C TYR A 65 -8.58 12.98 -8.36
N MET A 66 -9.34 11.92 -8.05
CA MET A 66 -8.83 10.60 -7.64
C MET A 66 -8.43 9.75 -8.86
N ALA A 67 -7.60 10.31 -9.73
CA ALA A 67 -7.02 9.60 -10.87
C ALA A 67 -5.56 9.98 -11.03
N ASP A 68 -4.81 9.14 -11.73
CA ASP A 68 -3.44 9.43 -12.08
C ASP A 68 -3.39 10.55 -13.13
N SER A 69 -2.42 11.44 -13.01
CA SER A 69 -2.12 12.42 -14.05
C SER A 69 -1.68 11.71 -15.34
N PRO A 70 -1.89 12.32 -16.52
CA PRO A 70 -1.52 11.70 -17.79
C PRO A 70 -0.05 11.30 -17.87
N VAL A 71 0.23 10.06 -18.25
CA VAL A 71 1.58 9.55 -18.48
C VAL A 71 2.06 9.88 -19.88
N ARG A 72 3.38 10.06 -20.06
CA ARG A 72 3.97 10.47 -21.35
C ARG A 72 3.74 9.48 -22.47
N ARG A 73 3.81 8.19 -22.19
CA ARG A 73 3.68 7.12 -23.19
C ARG A 73 2.55 6.16 -22.84
N LEU A 74 1.80 5.82 -23.84
CA LEU A 74 0.77 4.79 -23.81
C LEU A 74 1.16 3.64 -24.75
N LYS A 75 0.59 2.46 -24.52
CA LYS A 75 0.70 1.30 -25.43
C LYS A 75 -0.67 1.04 -26.07
N ASN A 76 -0.68 0.83 -27.38
CA ASN A 76 -1.89 0.39 -28.06
C ASN A 76 -2.14 -1.12 -27.85
N SER A 77 -3.25 -1.63 -28.39
CA SER A 77 -3.62 -3.06 -28.29
C SER A 77 -2.57 -4.03 -28.87
N LYS A 78 -1.70 -3.54 -29.77
CA LYS A 78 -0.59 -4.29 -30.39
C LYS A 78 0.74 -4.12 -29.63
N GLY A 79 0.74 -3.47 -28.45
CA GLY A 79 1.93 -3.24 -27.64
C GLY A 79 2.85 -2.11 -28.13
N LYS A 80 2.52 -1.42 -29.24
CA LYS A 80 3.33 -0.30 -29.77
C LYS A 80 3.15 0.94 -28.90
N GLU A 81 4.24 1.53 -28.47
CA GLU A 81 4.25 2.77 -27.70
C GLU A 81 3.97 4.00 -28.57
N TYR A 82 3.18 4.91 -28.05
CA TYR A 82 2.93 6.23 -28.65
C TYR A 82 2.86 7.30 -27.57
N THR A 83 3.09 8.56 -27.98
CA THR A 83 2.98 9.69 -27.06
C THR A 83 1.50 9.94 -26.73
N ASN A 84 1.19 10.00 -25.43
CA ASN A 84 -0.14 10.34 -24.95
C ASN A 84 -0.48 11.80 -25.35
N PRO A 85 -1.52 12.03 -26.14
CA PRO A 85 -1.91 13.40 -26.55
C PRO A 85 -2.34 14.28 -25.35
N ASN A 86 -2.75 13.66 -24.25
CA ASN A 86 -3.12 14.35 -23.01
C ASN A 86 -1.96 14.50 -22.01
N TYR A 87 -0.73 14.15 -22.42
CA TYR A 87 0.44 14.30 -21.54
C TYR A 87 0.75 15.77 -21.33
N ILE A 88 0.88 16.13 -20.07
CA ILE A 88 1.23 17.47 -19.61
C ILE A 88 2.66 17.42 -19.06
N LYS A 89 3.52 18.32 -19.51
CA LYS A 89 4.90 18.40 -19.04
C LYS A 89 4.95 18.68 -17.55
N GLN A 90 5.98 18.13 -16.89
CA GLN A 90 6.09 18.23 -15.41
C GLN A 90 6.30 19.68 -14.91
N GLU A 91 6.76 20.56 -15.79
CA GLU A 91 6.99 21.98 -15.53
C GLU A 91 5.71 22.81 -15.66
N GLU A 92 4.69 22.27 -16.33
CA GLU A 92 3.44 22.97 -16.55
C GLU A 92 2.50 22.78 -15.37
N PHE A 93 1.76 23.82 -15.01
CA PHE A 93 0.84 23.74 -13.87
C PHE A 93 -0.26 22.70 -14.05
N GLU A 94 -0.74 22.52 -15.26
CA GLU A 94 -1.73 21.49 -15.63
C GLU A 94 -1.28 20.07 -15.26
N HIS A 95 0.02 19.85 -15.06
CA HIS A 95 0.56 18.62 -14.53
C HIS A 95 0.04 18.31 -13.10
N PHE A 96 -0.27 19.32 -12.32
CA PHE A 96 -0.74 19.22 -10.93
C PHE A 96 -2.26 19.29 -10.82
N VAL A 97 -2.92 19.87 -11.84
CA VAL A 97 -4.36 20.17 -11.85
C VAL A 97 -5.02 19.58 -13.07
N LYS A 98 -6.22 19.05 -12.90
CA LYS A 98 -7.10 18.66 -14.01
C LYS A 98 -8.22 19.67 -14.19
N PHE A 99 -8.43 20.08 -15.42
CA PHE A 99 -9.65 20.74 -15.84
C PHE A 99 -10.75 19.70 -16.03
N ILE A 100 -11.83 19.83 -15.28
CA ILE A 100 -13.03 19.02 -15.49
C ILE A 100 -13.98 19.72 -16.45
N SER A 101 -14.00 21.02 -16.37
CA SER A 101 -14.70 21.89 -17.28
C SER A 101 -13.92 23.20 -17.39
N LYS A 102 -14.34 24.09 -18.31
CA LYS A 102 -13.77 25.42 -18.51
C LYS A 102 -13.62 26.26 -17.23
N TYR A 103 -14.35 25.89 -16.16
CA TYR A 103 -14.42 26.63 -14.90
C TYR A 103 -14.10 25.81 -13.66
N LYS A 104 -13.67 24.54 -13.80
CA LYS A 104 -13.44 23.63 -12.66
C LYS A 104 -12.03 23.06 -12.68
N TYR A 105 -11.31 23.32 -11.61
CA TYR A 105 -9.95 22.85 -11.38
C TYR A 105 -9.95 21.83 -10.23
N ARG A 106 -9.28 20.69 -10.43
CA ARG A 106 -9.06 19.71 -9.37
C ARG A 106 -7.64 19.24 -9.36
N TYR A 107 -7.05 19.14 -8.19
CA TYR A 107 -5.71 18.63 -8.04
C TYR A 107 -5.65 17.12 -8.28
N TYR A 108 -4.67 16.68 -9.05
CA TYR A 108 -4.34 15.26 -9.17
C TYR A 108 -3.72 14.76 -7.88
N VAL A 109 -4.32 13.73 -7.25
CA VAL A 109 -3.85 13.20 -5.97
C VAL A 109 -2.44 12.62 -6.03
N ASP A 110 -2.04 12.04 -7.16
CA ASP A 110 -0.69 11.51 -7.38
C ASP A 110 0.40 12.59 -7.50
N LYS A 111 0.01 13.86 -7.51
CA LYS A 111 0.91 15.01 -7.61
C LYS A 111 0.99 15.88 -6.35
N PHE A 112 0.24 15.55 -5.32
CA PHE A 112 0.15 16.38 -4.11
C PHE A 112 1.52 16.69 -3.50
N SER A 113 2.28 15.67 -3.13
CA SER A 113 3.59 15.84 -2.50
C SER A 113 4.56 16.58 -3.40
N LYS A 114 4.53 16.28 -4.70
CA LYS A 114 5.37 16.96 -5.69
C LYS A 114 5.02 18.45 -5.80
N LEU A 115 3.74 18.79 -5.82
CA LEU A 115 3.27 20.18 -5.84
C LEU A 115 3.74 20.93 -4.59
N VAL A 116 3.55 20.35 -3.41
CA VAL A 116 4.03 20.93 -2.15
C VAL A 116 5.54 21.16 -2.16
N LEU A 117 6.32 20.19 -2.66
CA LEU A 117 7.79 20.30 -2.71
C LEU A 117 8.30 21.29 -3.76
N LYS A 118 7.54 21.51 -4.84
CA LYS A 118 7.88 22.46 -5.91
C LYS A 118 7.44 23.88 -5.62
N THR A 119 6.40 24.08 -4.85
CA THR A 119 5.94 25.42 -4.47
C THR A 119 6.90 26.02 -3.45
N LYS A 120 7.42 27.21 -3.75
CA LYS A 120 8.40 27.90 -2.89
C LYS A 120 7.84 28.07 -1.47
N ASP A 121 8.63 27.69 -0.48
CA ASP A 121 8.34 27.79 0.95
C ASP A 121 7.10 27.01 1.44
N LEU A 122 6.30 26.42 0.57
CA LEU A 122 5.05 25.76 0.95
C LEU A 122 5.29 24.59 1.91
N TYR A 123 6.24 23.69 1.58
CA TYR A 123 6.53 22.57 2.49
C TYR A 123 6.94 23.04 3.88
N LYS A 124 7.75 24.13 3.97
CA LYS A 124 8.21 24.69 5.24
C LYS A 124 7.05 25.26 6.04
N LYS A 125 6.27 26.17 5.44
CA LYS A 125 5.11 26.79 6.08
C LYS A 125 4.08 25.76 6.53
N GLY A 126 3.75 24.79 5.68
CA GLY A 126 2.81 23.71 6.03
C GLY A 126 3.32 22.81 7.15
N THR A 127 4.62 22.43 7.11
CA THR A 127 5.22 21.60 8.15
C THR A 127 5.29 22.34 9.50
N ASP A 128 5.67 23.61 9.50
CA ASP A 128 5.70 24.44 10.71
C ASP A 128 4.30 24.58 11.30
N ASN A 129 3.29 24.79 10.45
CA ASN A 129 1.89 24.85 10.88
C ASN A 129 1.40 23.53 11.49
N VAL A 130 1.68 22.40 10.84
CA VAL A 130 1.31 21.06 11.35
C VAL A 130 1.95 20.80 12.71
N SER A 131 3.25 21.08 12.88
CA SER A 131 3.97 20.87 14.14
C SER A 131 3.51 21.82 15.26
N PHE A 132 2.85 22.93 14.93
CA PHE A 132 2.23 23.80 15.91
C PHE A 132 0.95 23.18 16.51
N PHE A 133 0.17 22.47 15.72
CA PHE A 133 -1.09 21.86 16.16
C PHE A 133 -0.94 20.45 16.74
N PHE A 134 0.13 19.74 16.42
CA PHE A 134 0.32 18.34 16.81
C PHE A 134 1.69 18.11 17.43
N ASP A 135 1.72 17.50 18.62
CA ASP A 135 2.96 17.17 19.34
C ASP A 135 3.57 15.84 18.89
N LYS A 136 2.72 14.91 18.43
CA LYS A 136 3.12 13.54 18.10
C LYS A 136 2.62 13.17 16.70
N LEU A 137 3.51 12.53 15.95
CA LEU A 137 3.25 12.01 14.61
C LEU A 137 3.35 10.49 14.61
N TYR A 138 2.30 9.84 14.15
CA TYR A 138 2.23 8.40 13.94
C TYR A 138 1.96 8.13 12.46
N ILE A 139 2.75 7.25 11.84
CA ILE A 139 2.58 6.89 10.43
C ILE A 139 2.52 5.38 10.33
N ASP A 140 1.40 4.87 9.83
CA ASP A 140 1.18 3.46 9.57
C ASP A 140 1.50 3.10 8.12
N GLU A 141 1.94 1.85 7.89
CA GLU A 141 2.34 1.31 6.58
C GLU A 141 3.41 2.18 5.88
N PHE A 142 4.40 2.63 6.64
CA PHE A 142 5.41 3.57 6.16
C PHE A 142 6.16 3.10 4.92
N GLN A 143 6.32 1.78 4.72
CA GLN A 143 6.96 1.21 3.53
C GLN A 143 6.21 1.47 2.21
N ASP A 144 4.95 1.90 2.25
CA ASP A 144 4.15 2.16 1.05
C ASP A 144 4.38 3.56 0.46
N PHE A 145 4.96 4.47 1.23
CA PHE A 145 5.26 5.81 0.74
C PHE A 145 6.40 5.79 -0.28
N ARG A 146 6.30 6.67 -1.28
CA ARG A 146 7.22 6.72 -2.42
C ARG A 146 7.87 8.08 -2.54
N GLU A 147 8.88 8.15 -3.37
CA GLU A 147 9.72 9.28 -3.77
C GLU A 147 9.30 10.66 -3.20
N ASP A 148 8.32 11.33 -3.80
CA ASP A 148 7.92 12.68 -3.37
C ASP A 148 7.14 12.63 -2.05
N ASP A 149 6.32 11.59 -1.81
CA ASP A 149 5.62 11.40 -0.54
C ASP A 149 6.63 11.19 0.60
N TYR A 150 7.62 10.32 0.37
CA TYR A 150 8.69 10.09 1.33
C TYR A 150 9.50 11.36 1.59
N ARG A 151 9.89 12.11 0.55
CA ARG A 151 10.63 13.36 0.71
C ARG A 151 9.87 14.40 1.55
N LEU A 152 8.55 14.47 1.37
CA LEU A 152 7.71 15.35 2.18
C LEU A 152 7.62 14.84 3.63
N LEU A 153 7.41 13.54 3.81
CA LEU A 153 7.39 12.92 5.14
C LEU A 153 8.73 13.03 5.86
N GLU A 154 9.86 12.89 5.17
CA GLU A 154 11.19 13.12 5.74
C GLU A 154 11.32 14.51 6.36
N LYS A 155 10.81 15.55 5.67
CA LYS A 155 10.82 16.93 6.18
C LYS A 155 9.87 17.10 7.38
N LEU A 156 8.72 16.43 7.33
CA LEU A 156 7.74 16.44 8.42
C LEU A 156 8.28 15.73 9.65
N ILE A 157 8.83 14.54 9.52
CA ILE A 157 9.42 13.73 10.60
C ILE A 157 10.47 14.51 11.38
N LYS A 158 11.37 15.19 10.68
CA LYS A 158 12.43 16.00 11.30
C LYS A 158 11.93 17.20 12.12
N ARG A 159 10.65 17.53 12.00
CA ARG A 159 10.03 18.65 12.72
C ARG A 159 9.34 18.24 14.01
N PHE A 160 9.05 16.96 14.19
CA PHE A 160 8.39 16.43 15.36
C PHE A 160 9.39 15.87 16.37
N ASN A 161 9.16 16.15 17.66
CA ASN A 161 9.97 15.57 18.74
C ASN A 161 9.57 14.12 19.08
N LYS A 162 8.34 13.73 18.75
CA LYS A 162 7.82 12.38 19.00
C LYS A 162 7.22 11.82 17.73
N VAL A 163 7.90 10.85 17.17
CA VAL A 163 7.50 10.16 15.92
C VAL A 163 7.49 8.67 16.17
N LEU A 164 6.46 8.00 15.68
CA LEU A 164 6.40 6.55 15.58
C LEU A 164 6.00 6.18 14.15
N LEU A 165 6.85 5.43 13.47
CA LEU A 165 6.58 4.83 12.17
C LEU A 165 6.36 3.33 12.37
N VAL A 166 5.28 2.81 11.80
CA VAL A 166 4.99 1.38 11.78
C VAL A 166 4.95 0.91 10.34
N GLY A 167 5.54 -0.25 10.06
CA GLY A 167 5.53 -0.79 8.72
C GLY A 167 6.23 -2.13 8.61
N ASP A 168 5.92 -2.86 7.56
CA ASP A 168 6.57 -4.12 7.21
C ASP A 168 7.29 -3.97 5.87
N TYR A 169 8.61 -4.03 5.88
CA TYR A 169 9.44 -3.95 4.69
C TYR A 169 9.01 -4.95 3.60
N TYR A 170 8.60 -6.14 3.97
CA TYR A 170 8.23 -7.22 3.05
C TYR A 170 6.80 -7.09 2.50
N GLN A 171 5.94 -6.25 3.11
CA GLN A 171 4.58 -6.00 2.64
C GLN A 171 4.46 -4.86 1.62
N HIS A 172 5.57 -4.35 1.08
CA HIS A 172 5.50 -3.35 0.03
C HIS A 172 4.91 -3.95 -1.26
N SER A 173 3.63 -3.80 -1.44
CA SER A 173 2.88 -4.38 -2.57
C SER A 173 2.09 -3.35 -3.37
N VAL A 174 2.05 -2.11 -2.90
CA VAL A 174 1.17 -1.09 -3.46
C VAL A 174 1.75 -0.52 -4.75
N ASN A 175 1.13 -0.90 -5.87
CA ASN A 175 1.19 -0.16 -7.12
C ASN A 175 -0.02 0.78 -7.18
N GLY A 176 -0.15 1.65 -6.17
CA GLY A 176 -1.32 2.50 -6.02
C GLY A 176 -1.37 3.60 -7.06
N LYS A 177 -2.57 3.87 -7.58
CA LYS A 177 -2.85 4.98 -8.48
C LYS A 177 -2.58 6.36 -7.84
N ASN A 178 -2.49 6.41 -6.53
CA ASN A 178 -2.35 7.66 -5.77
C ASN A 178 -0.93 7.87 -5.23
N ASN A 179 0.07 7.15 -5.76
CA ASN A 179 1.43 7.20 -5.30
C ASN A 179 2.31 8.03 -6.22
N SER A 180 2.95 9.02 -5.64
CA SER A 180 3.87 9.91 -6.32
C SER A 180 5.24 9.24 -6.52
N GLY A 181 5.63 8.98 -7.76
CA GLY A 181 6.99 8.58 -8.12
C GLY A 181 7.36 7.10 -7.94
N LYS A 182 8.66 6.84 -7.83
CA LYS A 182 9.24 5.48 -7.74
C LYS A 182 9.29 4.98 -6.30
N PRO A 183 9.21 3.66 -6.07
CA PRO A 183 9.45 3.10 -4.74
C PRO A 183 10.83 3.50 -4.22
N ILE A 184 10.91 3.99 -2.99
CA ILE A 184 12.19 4.39 -2.38
C ILE A 184 13.13 3.21 -2.25
N LYS A 185 12.59 2.05 -1.87
CA LYS A 185 13.36 0.83 -1.67
C LYS A 185 13.62 0.01 -2.93
N LYS A 186 13.40 0.57 -4.12
CA LYS A 186 13.72 -0.15 -5.36
C LYS A 186 15.20 -0.55 -5.36
N ASN A 187 15.47 -1.86 -5.45
CA ASN A 187 16.79 -2.48 -5.35
C ASN A 187 17.51 -2.31 -3.98
N MET A 188 16.80 -1.96 -2.93
CA MET A 188 17.33 -1.79 -1.59
C MET A 188 16.98 -3.05 -0.77
N ASN A 189 17.95 -3.64 -0.08
CA ASN A 189 17.68 -4.72 0.88
C ASN A 189 17.22 -4.16 2.24
N TYR A 190 16.84 -5.07 3.17
CA TYR A 190 16.32 -4.63 4.47
C TYR A 190 17.35 -3.83 5.29
N SER A 191 18.62 -4.24 5.28
CA SER A 191 19.67 -3.54 6.02
C SER A 191 19.90 -2.13 5.49
N GLU A 192 19.89 -1.96 4.17
CA GLU A 192 20.00 -0.64 3.53
C GLU A 192 18.76 0.23 3.84
N TYR A 193 17.56 -0.37 3.90
CA TYR A 193 16.35 0.32 4.30
C TYR A 193 16.40 0.78 5.76
N LYS A 194 16.89 -0.08 6.67
CA LYS A 194 17.12 0.27 8.08
C LYS A 194 18.06 1.47 8.21
N ILE A 195 19.21 1.45 7.53
CA ILE A 195 20.16 2.58 7.51
C ILE A 195 19.48 3.87 6.99
N LEU A 196 18.59 3.75 6.01
CA LEU A 196 17.84 4.90 5.50
C LEU A 196 16.94 5.52 6.59
N LEU A 197 16.27 4.69 7.40
CA LEU A 197 15.42 5.14 8.51
C LEU A 197 16.27 5.77 9.64
N GLU A 198 17.41 5.16 9.98
CA GLU A 198 18.33 5.69 10.98
C GLU A 198 18.87 7.08 10.59
N LYS A 199 19.11 7.34 9.30
CA LYS A 199 19.47 8.67 8.79
C LYS A 199 18.38 9.74 8.99
N LEU A 200 17.14 9.35 9.25
CA LEU A 200 16.07 10.27 9.66
C LEU A 200 16.13 10.64 11.16
N GLY A 201 17.07 10.06 11.91
CA GLY A 201 17.17 10.21 13.36
C GLY A 201 16.23 9.28 14.12
N LEU A 202 15.78 8.20 13.50
CA LEU A 202 14.88 7.21 14.10
C LEU A 202 15.66 6.00 14.62
N GLU A 203 15.22 5.49 15.75
CA GLU A 203 15.63 4.16 16.24
C GLU A 203 14.75 3.10 15.59
N VAL A 204 15.36 2.05 15.05
CA VAL A 204 14.62 0.96 14.38
C VAL A 204 14.50 -0.23 15.32
N ASP A 205 13.28 -0.47 15.80
CA ASP A 205 12.90 -1.66 16.55
C ASP A 205 12.36 -2.72 15.57
N ASP A 206 13.10 -3.78 15.39
CA ASP A 206 12.75 -4.94 14.55
C ASP A 206 12.41 -6.19 15.39
N ILE A 207 12.21 -6.03 16.70
CA ILE A 207 11.95 -7.10 17.66
C ILE A 207 10.50 -7.06 18.17
N SER A 208 10.02 -5.89 18.64
CA SER A 208 8.73 -5.77 19.34
C SER A 208 7.52 -6.21 18.51
N LEU A 209 7.58 -6.11 17.19
CA LEU A 209 6.52 -6.52 16.27
C LEU A 209 6.92 -7.70 15.36
N SER A 210 7.91 -8.49 15.76
CA SER A 210 8.42 -9.64 14.98
C SER A 210 7.42 -10.80 14.93
N LYS A 211 6.50 -10.90 15.92
CA LYS A 211 5.53 -11.97 16.02
C LYS A 211 4.19 -11.61 15.41
N SER A 212 3.71 -12.50 14.55
CA SER A 212 2.37 -12.37 13.97
C SER A 212 1.29 -12.81 14.96
N LYS A 213 0.38 -11.91 15.30
CA LYS A 213 -0.82 -12.20 16.10
C LYS A 213 -1.94 -12.84 15.29
N ARG A 214 -1.66 -13.23 14.05
CA ARG A 214 -2.63 -13.76 13.11
C ARG A 214 -2.26 -15.15 12.61
N CYS A 215 -1.04 -15.29 12.09
CA CYS A 215 -0.64 -16.46 11.34
C CYS A 215 -0.31 -17.65 12.27
N PRO A 216 -0.83 -18.85 11.97
CA PRO A 216 -0.42 -20.07 12.65
C PRO A 216 1.08 -20.34 12.56
N ALA A 217 1.63 -21.06 13.53
CA ALA A 217 3.05 -21.36 13.60
C ALA A 217 3.57 -22.06 12.32
N ASN A 218 2.82 -23.05 11.79
CA ASN A 218 3.22 -23.76 10.57
C ASN A 218 3.24 -22.86 9.34
N VAL A 219 2.31 -21.89 9.25
CA VAL A 219 2.31 -20.89 8.18
C VAL A 219 3.51 -19.94 8.30
N CYS A 220 3.84 -19.47 9.51
CA CYS A 220 5.03 -18.66 9.74
C CYS A 220 6.32 -19.41 9.41
N ASN A 221 6.43 -20.66 9.84
CA ASN A 221 7.57 -21.55 9.52
C ASN A 221 7.70 -21.75 8.00
N TYR A 222 6.59 -21.97 7.30
CA TYR A 222 6.58 -22.10 5.84
C TYR A 222 7.12 -20.82 5.18
N VAL A 223 6.63 -19.65 5.58
CA VAL A 223 7.08 -18.35 5.06
C VAL A 223 8.57 -18.16 5.31
N SER A 224 9.05 -18.42 6.54
CA SER A 224 10.47 -18.26 6.89
C SER A 224 11.38 -19.18 6.08
N ASN A 225 10.99 -20.44 5.93
CA ASN A 225 11.77 -21.43 5.21
C ASN A 225 11.74 -21.21 3.70
N LYS A 226 10.56 -20.93 3.12
CA LYS A 226 10.37 -20.85 1.66
C LYS A 226 10.72 -19.49 1.06
N LEU A 227 10.44 -18.39 1.79
CA LEU A 227 10.67 -17.04 1.28
C LEU A 227 11.88 -16.35 1.89
N SER A 228 12.56 -16.98 2.83
CA SER A 228 13.67 -16.37 3.61
C SER A 228 13.26 -15.04 4.28
N ILE A 229 12.00 -14.93 4.72
CA ILE A 229 11.46 -13.81 5.48
C ILE A 229 11.21 -14.27 6.90
N SER A 230 11.99 -13.75 7.84
CA SER A 230 11.85 -14.10 9.26
C SER A 230 10.51 -13.60 9.79
N ILE A 231 9.65 -14.52 10.23
CA ILE A 231 8.38 -14.26 10.88
C ILE A 231 8.10 -15.38 11.88
N GLU A 232 7.64 -15.02 13.05
CA GLU A 232 7.21 -15.98 14.08
C GLU A 232 5.73 -15.81 14.37
N SER A 233 5.12 -16.87 14.91
CA SER A 233 3.75 -16.83 15.39
C SER A 233 3.73 -16.42 16.86
N ASP A 234 2.80 -15.55 17.23
CA ASP A 234 2.46 -15.30 18.62
C ASP A 234 1.43 -16.35 19.06
N SER A 235 1.87 -17.36 19.82
CA SER A 235 1.05 -18.50 20.24
C SER A 235 -0.15 -18.12 21.12
N GLU A 236 -0.13 -16.92 21.71
CA GLU A 236 -1.27 -16.42 22.52
C GLU A 236 -2.46 -16.00 21.64
N PHE A 237 -2.21 -15.57 20.39
CA PHE A 237 -3.23 -14.98 19.52
C PHE A 237 -3.50 -15.79 18.24
N ALA A 238 -2.52 -16.56 17.78
CA ALA A 238 -2.62 -17.33 16.55
C ALA A 238 -3.36 -18.66 16.78
N GLY A 239 -4.22 -19.02 15.83
CA GLY A 239 -4.89 -20.31 15.80
C GLY A 239 -3.99 -21.41 15.21
N ASP A 240 -4.56 -22.62 15.11
CA ASP A 240 -3.94 -23.74 14.40
C ASP A 240 -4.23 -23.66 12.90
N GLY A 241 -3.27 -24.08 12.10
CA GLY A 241 -3.41 -24.13 10.65
C GLY A 241 -2.11 -24.50 9.93
N ASP A 242 -2.27 -25.01 8.74
CA ASP A 242 -1.20 -25.56 7.91
C ASP A 242 -1.20 -24.97 6.49
N VAL A 243 -0.09 -25.17 5.78
CA VAL A 243 0.02 -24.91 4.35
C VAL A 243 -0.21 -26.24 3.61
N ILE A 244 -1.32 -26.31 2.88
CA ILE A 244 -1.81 -27.55 2.23
C ILE A 244 -1.79 -27.33 0.71
N PHE A 245 -1.06 -28.19 -0.01
CA PHE A 245 -1.02 -28.15 -1.47
C PHE A 245 -2.16 -28.98 -2.07
N ILE A 246 -2.95 -28.36 -2.92
CA ILE A 246 -4.01 -29.00 -3.69
C ILE A 246 -3.37 -29.85 -4.79
N GLN A 247 -3.73 -31.14 -4.86
CA GLN A 247 -3.04 -32.12 -5.68
C GLN A 247 -3.76 -32.42 -7.02
N ASN A 248 -5.07 -32.18 -7.12
CA ASN A 248 -5.86 -32.53 -8.30
C ASN A 248 -7.01 -31.53 -8.55
N CYS A 249 -7.65 -31.68 -9.72
CA CYS A 249 -8.74 -30.79 -10.16
C CYS A 249 -10.02 -30.93 -9.33
N GLU A 250 -10.31 -32.11 -8.78
CA GLU A 250 -11.51 -32.34 -7.96
C GLU A 250 -11.39 -31.60 -6.65
N GLU A 251 -10.28 -31.74 -5.96
CA GLU A 251 -9.94 -31.02 -4.74
C GLU A 251 -9.95 -29.49 -4.96
N ALA A 252 -9.41 -29.04 -6.11
CA ALA A 252 -9.43 -27.64 -6.49
C ALA A 252 -10.87 -27.11 -6.65
N ARG A 253 -11.76 -27.85 -7.31
CA ARG A 253 -13.18 -27.46 -7.44
C ARG A 253 -13.88 -27.36 -6.08
N ASN A 254 -13.64 -28.31 -5.18
CA ASN A 254 -14.20 -28.30 -3.84
C ASN A 254 -13.76 -27.05 -3.06
N ILE A 255 -12.47 -26.72 -3.08
CA ILE A 255 -11.93 -25.54 -2.42
C ILE A 255 -12.45 -24.23 -3.07
N LEU A 256 -12.55 -24.16 -4.41
CA LEU A 256 -13.04 -22.97 -5.09
C LEU A 256 -14.54 -22.73 -4.83
N SER A 257 -15.34 -23.76 -4.61
CA SER A 257 -16.78 -23.64 -4.31
C SER A 257 -17.08 -23.38 -2.84
N ASP A 258 -16.14 -23.60 -1.92
CA ASP A 258 -16.33 -23.40 -0.49
C ASP A 258 -16.27 -21.88 -0.16
N SER A 259 -17.40 -21.26 0.17
CA SER A 259 -17.51 -19.85 0.53
C SER A 259 -16.83 -19.47 1.85
N THR A 260 -16.44 -20.45 2.68
CA THR A 260 -15.73 -20.19 3.95
C THR A 260 -14.21 -19.98 3.76
N ILE A 261 -13.71 -20.29 2.57
CA ILE A 261 -12.31 -20.13 2.19
C ILE A 261 -12.18 -18.92 1.26
N GLU A 262 -11.39 -17.92 1.66
CA GLU A 262 -11.14 -16.75 0.80
C GLU A 262 -10.15 -17.08 -0.31
N LYS A 263 -10.50 -16.80 -1.57
CA LYS A 263 -9.65 -17.07 -2.73
C LYS A 263 -8.80 -15.85 -3.05
N LEU A 264 -7.51 -16.04 -3.03
CA LEU A 264 -6.52 -15.02 -3.32
C LEU A 264 -5.84 -15.31 -4.66
N ILE A 265 -5.96 -14.38 -5.60
CA ILE A 265 -5.37 -14.50 -6.95
C ILE A 265 -4.41 -13.32 -7.20
N PHE A 266 -3.38 -13.53 -7.99
CA PHE A 266 -2.38 -12.47 -8.25
C PHE A 266 -2.99 -11.21 -8.85
N SER A 267 -3.90 -11.36 -9.83
CA SER A 267 -4.61 -10.25 -10.50
C SER A 267 -5.83 -10.76 -11.26
N GLY A 268 -6.80 -9.88 -11.52
CA GLY A 268 -7.97 -10.19 -12.32
C GLY A 268 -9.02 -11.02 -11.59
N ALA A 269 -9.16 -10.84 -10.29
CA ALA A 269 -10.16 -11.52 -9.47
C ALA A 269 -11.60 -11.39 -10.03
N ASN A 270 -11.92 -10.25 -10.61
CA ASN A 270 -13.23 -9.96 -11.20
C ASN A 270 -13.55 -10.69 -12.52
N LYS A 271 -12.67 -11.57 -12.99
CA LYS A 271 -12.88 -12.37 -14.21
C LYS A 271 -13.53 -13.73 -13.93
N TYR A 272 -13.67 -14.09 -12.67
CA TYR A 272 -14.11 -15.40 -12.24
C TYR A 272 -15.47 -15.34 -11.55
N SER A 273 -16.24 -16.42 -11.67
CA SER A 273 -17.56 -16.55 -11.06
C SER A 273 -17.53 -16.83 -9.56
N PHE A 274 -16.40 -17.31 -9.04
CA PHE A 274 -16.19 -17.39 -7.57
C PHE A 274 -15.67 -16.06 -7.02
N GLU A 275 -16.04 -15.76 -5.80
CA GLU A 275 -15.50 -14.60 -5.08
C GLU A 275 -14.00 -14.75 -4.87
N ALA A 276 -13.25 -13.74 -5.27
CA ALA A 276 -11.81 -13.71 -5.10
C ALA A 276 -11.28 -12.28 -4.90
N ILE A 277 -10.13 -12.18 -4.28
CA ILE A 277 -9.43 -10.90 -4.04
C ILE A 277 -8.02 -10.99 -4.66
N ASN A 278 -7.55 -9.89 -5.24
CA ASN A 278 -6.18 -9.85 -5.70
C ASN A 278 -5.21 -9.83 -4.50
N TRP A 279 -4.10 -10.56 -4.58
CA TRP A 279 -3.12 -10.69 -3.50
C TRP A 279 -2.76 -9.36 -2.83
N GLY A 280 -2.50 -8.33 -3.62
CA GLY A 280 -2.13 -7.02 -3.07
C GLY A 280 -3.29 -6.27 -2.41
N TYR A 281 -4.53 -6.61 -2.73
CA TYR A 281 -5.72 -5.97 -2.14
C TYR A 281 -6.17 -6.65 -0.84
N SER A 282 -5.68 -7.84 -0.54
CA SER A 282 -5.93 -8.50 0.75
C SER A 282 -5.10 -7.90 1.91
N LYS A 283 -4.25 -6.92 1.61
CA LYS A 283 -3.46 -6.23 2.62
C LYS A 283 -4.36 -5.50 3.62
N GLY A 284 -4.11 -5.71 4.91
CA GLY A 284 -4.93 -5.20 6.01
C GLY A 284 -6.04 -6.15 6.45
N ASP A 285 -6.46 -7.09 5.61
CA ASP A 285 -7.53 -8.03 5.94
C ASP A 285 -7.03 -9.27 6.71
N THR A 286 -7.98 -9.99 7.28
CA THR A 286 -7.73 -11.24 8.02
C THR A 286 -8.86 -12.21 7.74
N TYR A 287 -8.51 -13.43 7.31
CA TYR A 287 -9.45 -14.48 6.94
C TYR A 287 -9.29 -15.70 7.86
N LYS A 288 -10.33 -16.54 7.94
CA LYS A 288 -10.27 -17.81 8.67
C LYS A 288 -9.36 -18.79 7.92
N ASN A 289 -9.64 -19.03 6.65
CA ASN A 289 -8.83 -19.86 5.77
C ASN A 289 -8.66 -19.15 4.42
N THR A 290 -7.55 -19.40 3.71
CA THR A 290 -7.28 -18.83 2.40
C THR A 290 -6.91 -19.90 1.38
N CYS A 291 -7.29 -19.68 0.11
CA CYS A 291 -6.78 -20.43 -1.02
C CYS A 291 -5.98 -19.49 -1.92
N ILE A 292 -4.69 -19.74 -2.05
CA ILE A 292 -3.79 -18.95 -2.88
C ILE A 292 -3.59 -19.62 -4.24
N ILE A 293 -4.11 -19.00 -5.31
CA ILE A 293 -3.91 -19.45 -6.68
C ILE A 293 -2.55 -18.94 -7.14
N LEU A 294 -1.59 -19.87 -7.30
CA LEU A 294 -0.20 -19.55 -7.61
C LEU A 294 -0.03 -19.01 -9.02
N THR A 295 1.01 -18.19 -9.21
CA THR A 295 1.51 -17.83 -10.55
C THR A 295 2.56 -18.83 -11.01
N GLY A 296 2.88 -18.84 -12.32
CA GLY A 296 3.91 -19.73 -12.87
C GLY A 296 5.29 -19.57 -12.20
N ASN A 297 5.62 -18.38 -11.68
CA ASN A 297 6.87 -18.15 -10.97
C ASN A 297 6.98 -18.93 -9.65
N PHE A 298 5.85 -19.35 -9.08
CA PHE A 298 5.77 -20.05 -7.80
C PHE A 298 5.21 -21.48 -7.94
N GLU A 299 5.11 -21.98 -9.16
CA GLU A 299 4.56 -23.33 -9.46
C GLU A 299 5.25 -24.44 -8.65
N ASN A 300 6.55 -24.33 -8.48
CA ASN A 300 7.38 -25.34 -7.81
C ASN A 300 7.75 -24.96 -6.35
N ILE A 301 7.08 -23.98 -5.75
CA ILE A 301 7.42 -23.49 -4.40
C ILE A 301 7.31 -24.59 -3.32
N GLU A 302 6.52 -25.63 -3.56
CA GLU A 302 6.43 -26.79 -2.69
C GLU A 302 7.81 -27.45 -2.48
N ASN A 303 8.56 -27.61 -3.59
CA ASN A 303 9.82 -28.36 -3.63
C ASN A 303 11.07 -27.48 -3.72
N THR A 304 10.91 -26.17 -3.94
CA THR A 304 12.02 -25.24 -4.12
C THR A 304 11.89 -24.02 -3.20
N ASP A 305 13.00 -23.57 -2.65
CA ASP A 305 13.03 -22.35 -1.86
C ASP A 305 13.14 -21.15 -2.78
N VAL A 306 12.36 -20.14 -2.49
CA VAL A 306 12.40 -18.87 -3.20
C VAL A 306 13.21 -17.89 -2.36
N LYS A 307 14.49 -17.73 -2.69
CA LYS A 307 15.31 -16.72 -2.01
C LYS A 307 14.70 -15.35 -2.19
N TYR A 308 14.53 -14.63 -1.10
CA TYR A 308 13.98 -13.28 -1.12
C TYR A 308 14.79 -12.39 -2.08
N LYS A 309 14.10 -11.82 -3.03
CA LYS A 309 14.55 -10.69 -3.85
C LYS A 309 13.55 -9.58 -3.61
N ALA A 310 13.97 -8.33 -3.60
CA ALA A 310 13.08 -7.17 -3.47
C ALA A 310 12.17 -7.05 -4.71
N ASP A 311 11.28 -8.02 -4.87
CA ASP A 311 10.36 -8.20 -6.00
C ASP A 311 8.92 -7.99 -5.52
N SER A 312 8.19 -7.15 -6.23
CA SER A 312 6.79 -6.86 -5.92
C SER A 312 5.88 -8.08 -5.98
N THR A 313 6.21 -9.10 -6.77
CA THR A 313 5.45 -10.35 -6.88
C THR A 313 5.64 -11.22 -5.65
N LEU A 314 6.87 -11.31 -5.16
CA LEU A 314 7.20 -12.03 -3.94
C LEU A 314 6.57 -11.36 -2.72
N ASN A 315 6.63 -10.03 -2.65
CA ASN A 315 5.97 -9.28 -1.57
C ASN A 315 4.45 -9.51 -1.56
N LYS A 316 3.81 -9.58 -2.73
CA LYS A 316 2.37 -9.89 -2.81
C LYS A 316 2.06 -11.32 -2.38
N LEU A 317 2.92 -12.30 -2.68
CA LEU A 317 2.77 -13.66 -2.18
C LEU A 317 2.93 -13.70 -0.66
N TYR A 318 3.92 -13.00 -0.10
CA TYR A 318 4.08 -12.87 1.35
C TYR A 318 2.83 -12.26 1.99
N VAL A 319 2.27 -11.18 1.41
CA VAL A 319 1.00 -10.61 1.87
C VAL A 319 -0.10 -11.67 1.85
N ALA A 320 -0.29 -12.41 0.76
CA ALA A 320 -1.34 -13.42 0.65
C ALA A 320 -1.19 -14.55 1.69
N LEU A 321 0.04 -15.08 1.87
CA LEU A 321 0.34 -16.13 2.84
C LEU A 321 0.04 -15.71 4.28
N THR A 322 0.24 -14.43 4.59
CA THR A 322 0.09 -13.91 5.96
C THR A 322 -1.29 -13.34 6.26
N ARG A 323 -2.34 -13.69 5.49
CA ARG A 323 -3.73 -13.19 5.71
C ARG A 323 -4.63 -14.14 6.50
N THR A 324 -4.17 -15.34 6.85
CA THR A 324 -4.98 -16.37 7.47
C THR A 324 -4.77 -16.50 8.98
N LYS A 325 -5.83 -16.94 9.67
CA LYS A 325 -5.77 -17.46 11.06
C LYS A 325 -5.83 -18.98 11.10
N GLY A 326 -6.02 -19.64 9.99
CA GLY A 326 -6.13 -21.09 9.85
C GLY A 326 -5.32 -21.58 8.66
N ASN A 327 -5.90 -22.44 7.84
CA ASN A 327 -5.22 -23.09 6.73
C ASN A 327 -4.99 -22.15 5.54
N VAL A 328 -3.85 -22.40 4.88
CA VAL A 328 -3.51 -21.86 3.54
C VAL A 328 -3.55 -23.01 2.55
N TYR A 329 -4.50 -23.01 1.64
CA TYR A 329 -4.57 -23.93 0.51
C TYR A 329 -3.80 -23.35 -0.66
N MET A 330 -2.81 -24.08 -1.17
CA MET A 330 -1.94 -23.64 -2.27
C MET A 330 -2.38 -24.33 -3.55
N LEU A 331 -3.01 -23.60 -4.47
CA LEU A 331 -3.47 -24.10 -5.76
C LEU A 331 -2.44 -23.80 -6.86
N LYS A 332 -1.78 -24.85 -7.37
CA LYS A 332 -0.81 -24.72 -8.47
C LYS A 332 -1.48 -24.18 -9.74
N LYS A 333 -0.75 -23.31 -10.43
CA LYS A 333 -1.24 -22.72 -11.69
C LYS A 333 -1.61 -23.80 -12.72
N SER A 334 -0.83 -24.85 -12.83
CA SER A 334 -1.06 -25.96 -13.76
C SER A 334 -2.39 -26.67 -13.51
N ILE A 335 -2.79 -26.88 -12.25
CA ILE A 335 -4.09 -27.45 -11.88
C ILE A 335 -5.21 -26.44 -12.17
N PHE A 336 -5.02 -25.19 -11.76
CA PHE A 336 -6.02 -24.14 -12.01
C PHE A 336 -6.27 -23.91 -13.49
N ASP A 337 -5.24 -23.92 -14.33
CA ASP A 337 -5.36 -23.72 -15.79
C ASP A 337 -6.22 -24.78 -16.47
N GLN A 338 -6.34 -25.99 -15.91
CA GLN A 338 -7.20 -27.07 -16.43
C GLN A 338 -8.69 -26.82 -16.19
N ILE A 339 -9.03 -26.13 -15.09
CA ILE A 339 -10.43 -25.93 -14.65
C ILE A 339 -10.90 -24.48 -14.77
N LYS A 340 -10.01 -23.51 -14.95
CA LYS A 340 -10.36 -22.07 -14.91
C LYS A 340 -11.42 -21.65 -15.92
N LYS A 341 -11.55 -22.37 -17.05
CA LYS A 341 -12.57 -22.07 -18.09
C LYS A 341 -13.98 -22.25 -17.55
N ASP A 342 -14.17 -23.13 -16.56
CA ASP A 342 -15.46 -23.40 -15.92
C ASP A 342 -15.93 -22.21 -15.07
N TYR A 343 -15.03 -21.26 -14.78
CA TYR A 343 -15.24 -20.14 -13.87
C TYR A 343 -15.08 -18.76 -14.53
N ILE A 344 -14.73 -18.66 -15.80
CA ILE A 344 -14.61 -17.36 -16.50
C ILE A 344 -16.00 -16.82 -16.78
N GLN A 345 -16.26 -15.56 -16.37
CA GLN A 345 -17.48 -14.79 -16.67
C GLN A 345 -17.38 -14.08 -18.00
#